data_12ad44ab6dfa75a7692fdf84eb133193
#
_entry.id   12ad44ab6dfa75a7692fdf84eb133193
#
_cell.length_a   1.000
_cell.length_b   1.000
_cell.length_c   1.000
_cell.angle_alpha   90.00
_cell.angle_beta   90.00
_cell.angle_gamma   90.00
#
_symmetry.space_group_name_H-M   'P 1'
#
loop_
_entity.id
_entity.type
_entity.pdbx_description
1 polymer ?
#
loop_
_entity_poly.entity_id
_entity_poly.type
_entity_poly.pdbx_seq_one_letter_code
_entity_poly.pdbx_strand_id
1 'polypeptide(L)'
;MILVTGVSGVLGGLVHRRLADAGLPVLAGSRTPQDGGRRIDFDEPAGLAEAFAGVAVLVLVSAGYAEDDVVTARHGAVIEAAVRAGVRHVVYTSLAASGERMTIAPPHRWTERALAAAPLGWTVLRNGLYAELAGGLAAAGAERAAAEGVFRLPWGRGTLPVVAREDLADVAATVAREVQEARVAGRPVPHLGRTYELEGDAVVGGAELAGALAQALGREVRYEPSPLGEAWDALREGAAPYQVGHAVSLHSNVASGFAVAGPSDLPGLLAAEPRPARELVEAVVRESVVRESVRREAVAG
;
A
#
# COMPACT_ATOMS: atom_id res chain seq x y z
N MET A 1 8.16 -17.90 15.07
CA MET A 1 8.10 -17.87 13.59
C MET A 1 7.25 -16.71 13.17
N ILE A 2 7.62 -16.01 12.09
CA ILE A 2 6.85 -14.91 11.48
C ILE A 2 6.07 -15.46 10.28
N LEU A 3 4.84 -14.97 10.04
CA LEU A 3 4.09 -15.20 8.81
C LEU A 3 3.72 -13.84 8.20
N VAL A 4 3.92 -13.68 6.89
CA VAL A 4 3.52 -12.48 6.14
C VAL A 4 2.38 -12.84 5.21
N THR A 5 1.24 -12.17 5.32
CA THR A 5 0.12 -12.35 4.39
C THR A 5 0.30 -11.53 3.12
N GLY A 6 -0.40 -11.89 2.06
CA GLY A 6 -0.42 -11.12 0.82
C GLY A 6 0.93 -11.05 0.09
N VAL A 7 1.78 -12.08 0.22
CA VAL A 7 3.11 -12.10 -0.41
C VAL A 7 3.09 -12.12 -1.94
N SER A 8 1.96 -12.46 -2.56
CA SER A 8 1.76 -12.32 -4.01
C SER A 8 1.64 -10.87 -4.46
N GLY A 9 1.33 -9.95 -3.54
CA GLY A 9 1.34 -8.50 -3.77
C GLY A 9 2.73 -7.90 -3.55
N VAL A 10 2.94 -6.69 -4.07
CA VAL A 10 4.26 -6.03 -4.02
C VAL A 10 4.72 -5.78 -2.58
N LEU A 11 3.90 -5.16 -1.73
CA LEU A 11 4.27 -4.85 -0.35
C LEU A 11 4.57 -6.11 0.47
N GLY A 12 3.64 -7.06 0.49
CA GLY A 12 3.82 -8.33 1.24
C GLY A 12 5.03 -9.13 0.75
N GLY A 13 5.25 -9.17 -0.57
CA GLY A 13 6.42 -9.80 -1.16
C GLY A 13 7.74 -9.13 -0.76
N LEU A 14 7.79 -7.80 -0.71
CA LEU A 14 8.95 -7.04 -0.21
C LEU A 14 9.21 -7.36 1.25
N VAL A 15 8.21 -7.27 2.12
CA VAL A 15 8.36 -7.57 3.56
C VAL A 15 8.88 -8.99 3.78
N HIS A 16 8.29 -9.97 3.08
CA HIS A 16 8.73 -11.36 3.17
C HIS A 16 10.20 -11.52 2.77
N ARG A 17 10.62 -10.94 1.64
CA ARG A 17 12.02 -11.01 1.19
C ARG A 17 12.96 -10.38 2.20
N ARG A 18 12.66 -9.17 2.73
CA ARG A 18 13.50 -8.50 3.75
C ARG A 18 13.72 -9.38 4.99
N LEU A 19 12.67 -10.05 5.45
CA LEU A 19 12.76 -10.95 6.61
C LEU A 19 13.56 -12.21 6.28
N ALA A 20 13.38 -12.79 5.10
CA ALA A 20 14.12 -13.97 4.65
C ALA A 20 15.60 -13.65 4.44
N ASP A 21 15.94 -12.52 3.81
CA ASP A 21 17.32 -12.06 3.60
C ASP A 21 18.04 -11.75 4.92
N ALA A 22 17.29 -11.36 5.96
CA ALA A 22 17.80 -11.23 7.32
C ALA A 22 17.99 -12.59 8.06
N GLY A 23 17.75 -13.72 7.39
CA GLY A 23 17.93 -15.07 7.94
C GLY A 23 16.86 -15.48 8.95
N LEU A 24 15.71 -14.81 8.98
CA LEU A 24 14.63 -15.12 9.92
C LEU A 24 13.74 -16.27 9.41
N PRO A 25 13.23 -17.12 10.30
CA PRO A 25 12.23 -18.12 9.95
C PRO A 25 10.90 -17.44 9.63
N VAL A 26 10.66 -17.16 8.35
CA VAL A 26 9.44 -16.48 7.84
C VAL A 26 8.67 -17.39 6.89
N LEU A 27 7.35 -17.38 7.02
CA LEU A 27 6.41 -18.09 6.16
C LEU A 27 5.73 -17.12 5.19
N ALA A 28 5.63 -17.55 3.94
CA ALA A 28 4.86 -16.85 2.92
C ALA A 28 3.38 -17.25 2.99
N GLY A 29 2.49 -16.27 3.16
CA GLY A 29 1.04 -16.47 3.16
C GLY A 29 0.38 -15.92 1.90
N SER A 30 -0.26 -16.76 1.08
CA SER A 30 -1.00 -16.35 -0.09
C SER A 30 -2.17 -17.30 -0.41
N ARG A 31 -3.10 -16.88 -1.27
CA ARG A 31 -4.19 -17.76 -1.76
C ARG A 31 -3.66 -18.95 -2.56
N THR A 32 -2.58 -18.74 -3.29
CA THR A 32 -1.89 -19.74 -4.11
C THR A 32 -0.43 -19.82 -3.66
N PRO A 33 -0.14 -20.51 -2.53
CA PRO A 33 1.21 -20.58 -2.01
C PRO A 33 2.12 -21.36 -2.94
N GLN A 34 3.39 -20.95 -2.97
CA GLN A 34 4.48 -21.74 -3.54
C GLN A 34 5.02 -22.71 -2.48
N ASP A 35 5.96 -23.59 -2.86
CA ASP A 35 6.57 -24.59 -1.97
C ASP A 35 7.06 -23.97 -0.64
N GLY A 36 6.63 -24.56 0.47
CA GLY A 36 6.94 -24.08 1.82
C GLY A 36 6.06 -22.93 2.32
N GLY A 37 5.20 -22.35 1.46
CA GLY A 37 4.24 -21.34 1.85
C GLY A 37 2.96 -21.91 2.47
N ARG A 38 2.12 -21.04 3.06
CA ARG A 38 0.81 -21.40 3.61
C ARG A 38 -0.33 -20.80 2.80
N ARG A 39 -1.38 -21.59 2.58
CA ARG A 39 -2.60 -21.08 1.98
C ARG A 39 -3.30 -20.16 2.96
N ILE A 40 -3.41 -18.89 2.60
CA ILE A 40 -4.11 -17.87 3.36
C ILE A 40 -5.14 -17.24 2.42
N ASP A 41 -6.39 -17.59 2.66
CA ASP A 41 -7.52 -17.05 1.92
C ASP A 41 -8.50 -16.44 2.92
N PHE A 42 -8.67 -15.13 2.87
CA PHE A 42 -9.53 -14.41 3.80
C PHE A 42 -11.02 -14.62 3.49
N ASP A 43 -11.34 -15.09 2.29
CA ASP A 43 -12.71 -15.47 1.89
C ASP A 43 -13.06 -16.91 2.31
N GLU A 44 -12.07 -17.70 2.78
CA GLU A 44 -12.23 -19.05 3.32
C GLU A 44 -11.75 -19.13 4.78
N PRO A 45 -12.41 -18.46 5.73
CA PRO A 45 -11.89 -18.25 7.09
C PRO A 45 -11.75 -19.53 7.93
N ALA A 46 -12.40 -20.63 7.55
CA ALA A 46 -12.35 -21.89 8.30
C ALA A 46 -10.91 -22.46 8.40
N GLY A 47 -10.07 -22.26 7.37
CA GLY A 47 -8.69 -22.76 7.33
C GLY A 47 -7.67 -21.83 8.01
N LEU A 48 -8.02 -20.61 8.36
CA LEU A 48 -7.04 -19.61 8.81
C LEU A 48 -6.36 -19.98 10.13
N ALA A 49 -7.09 -20.54 11.09
CA ALA A 49 -6.52 -20.89 12.39
C ALA A 49 -5.46 -22.01 12.26
N GLU A 50 -5.69 -23.00 11.41
CA GLU A 50 -4.72 -24.04 11.09
C GLU A 50 -3.51 -23.44 10.34
N ALA A 51 -3.77 -22.56 9.38
CA ALA A 51 -2.72 -21.87 8.64
C ALA A 51 -1.84 -20.97 9.54
N PHE A 52 -2.34 -20.50 10.67
CA PHE A 52 -1.57 -19.74 11.66
C PHE A 52 -0.92 -20.59 12.75
N ALA A 53 -1.05 -21.92 12.74
CA ALA A 53 -0.45 -22.78 13.76
C ALA A 53 1.08 -22.57 13.85
N GLY A 54 1.59 -22.34 15.08
CA GLY A 54 3.00 -22.09 15.35
C GLY A 54 3.52 -20.70 14.95
N VAL A 55 2.65 -19.81 14.45
CA VAL A 55 3.01 -18.42 14.14
C VAL A 55 3.03 -17.60 15.44
N ALA A 56 4.12 -16.95 15.73
CA ALA A 56 4.25 -16.04 16.88
C ALA A 56 3.96 -14.58 16.50
N VAL A 57 4.41 -14.18 15.31
CA VAL A 57 4.19 -12.82 14.77
C VAL A 57 3.53 -12.94 13.40
N LEU A 58 2.40 -12.27 13.24
CA LEU A 58 1.66 -12.18 11.98
C LEU A 58 1.82 -10.78 11.41
N VAL A 59 2.40 -10.65 10.22
CA VAL A 59 2.33 -9.41 9.44
C VAL A 59 1.09 -9.48 8.58
N LEU A 60 0.06 -8.74 8.99
CA LEU A 60 -1.20 -8.63 8.28
C LEU A 60 -1.12 -7.47 7.29
N VAL A 61 -0.80 -7.79 6.03
CA VAL A 61 -0.95 -6.83 4.94
C VAL A 61 -2.44 -6.71 4.63
N SER A 62 -2.94 -5.47 4.66
CA SER A 62 -4.38 -5.21 4.48
C SER A 62 -4.88 -5.77 3.15
N ALA A 63 -6.00 -6.47 3.20
CA ALA A 63 -6.78 -6.92 2.03
C ALA A 63 -7.85 -5.88 1.65
N GLY A 64 -7.49 -4.59 1.70
CA GLY A 64 -8.40 -3.47 1.67
C GLY A 64 -9.03 -3.12 0.31
N TYR A 65 -8.98 -4.02 -0.71
CA TYR A 65 -9.55 -3.70 -2.01
C TYR A 65 -10.82 -4.51 -2.29
N ALA A 66 -11.90 -4.14 -1.58
CA ALA A 66 -13.25 -4.68 -1.70
C ALA A 66 -14.24 -3.67 -1.08
N GLU A 67 -15.52 -4.00 -1.05
CA GLU A 67 -16.51 -3.24 -0.26
C GLU A 67 -16.15 -3.28 1.24
N ASP A 68 -16.51 -2.24 1.98
CA ASP A 68 -16.10 -2.04 3.38
C ASP A 68 -16.51 -3.19 4.31
N ASP A 69 -17.71 -3.75 4.12
CA ASP A 69 -18.22 -4.88 4.87
C ASP A 69 -17.43 -6.17 4.59
N VAL A 70 -17.01 -6.38 3.34
CA VAL A 70 -16.15 -7.50 2.94
C VAL A 70 -14.78 -7.36 3.59
N VAL A 71 -14.17 -6.17 3.56
CA VAL A 71 -12.87 -5.93 4.19
C VAL A 71 -12.94 -6.15 5.69
N THR A 72 -13.95 -5.61 6.36
CA THR A 72 -14.12 -5.78 7.81
C THR A 72 -14.37 -7.24 8.20
N ALA A 73 -15.16 -7.97 7.42
CA ALA A 73 -15.38 -9.41 7.63
C ALA A 73 -14.08 -10.22 7.48
N ARG A 74 -13.29 -9.96 6.42
CA ARG A 74 -11.99 -10.60 6.18
C ARG A 74 -11.02 -10.34 7.33
N HIS A 75 -10.86 -9.08 7.74
CA HIS A 75 -9.93 -8.73 8.81
C HIS A 75 -10.39 -9.25 10.16
N GLY A 76 -11.70 -9.24 10.44
CA GLY A 76 -12.27 -9.84 11.64
C GLY A 76 -11.97 -11.34 11.75
N ALA A 77 -12.19 -12.07 10.66
CA ALA A 77 -11.89 -13.50 10.60
C ALA A 77 -10.40 -13.81 10.82
N VAL A 78 -9.50 -12.97 10.25
CA VAL A 78 -8.05 -13.09 10.48
C VAL A 78 -7.70 -12.86 11.94
N ILE A 79 -8.24 -11.81 12.60
CA ILE A 79 -7.97 -11.50 13.99
C ILE A 79 -8.46 -12.63 14.90
N GLU A 80 -9.67 -13.13 14.69
CA GLU A 80 -10.23 -14.27 15.43
C GLU A 80 -9.39 -15.54 15.24
N ALA A 81 -8.98 -15.84 14.00
CA ALA A 81 -8.15 -16.99 13.71
C ALA A 81 -6.77 -16.87 14.36
N ALA A 82 -6.17 -15.66 14.36
CA ALA A 82 -4.90 -15.38 15.02
C ALA A 82 -4.99 -15.62 16.54
N VAL A 83 -6.07 -15.18 17.18
CA VAL A 83 -6.34 -15.45 18.61
C VAL A 83 -6.47 -16.95 18.86
N ARG A 84 -7.29 -17.66 18.08
CA ARG A 84 -7.47 -19.12 18.22
C ARG A 84 -6.20 -19.92 18.01
N ALA A 85 -5.35 -19.49 17.09
CA ALA A 85 -4.07 -20.15 16.80
C ALA A 85 -2.95 -19.82 17.82
N GLY A 86 -3.20 -18.88 18.74
CA GLY A 86 -2.22 -18.44 19.73
C GLY A 86 -1.13 -17.52 19.17
N VAL A 87 -1.42 -16.81 18.08
CA VAL A 87 -0.54 -15.72 17.59
C VAL A 87 -0.35 -14.70 18.70
N ARG A 88 0.91 -14.32 18.93
CA ARG A 88 1.27 -13.45 20.05
C ARG A 88 1.30 -11.98 19.70
N HIS A 89 1.49 -11.65 18.41
CA HIS A 89 1.58 -10.27 17.94
C HIS A 89 1.15 -10.14 16.47
N VAL A 90 0.36 -9.11 16.19
CA VAL A 90 0.00 -8.74 14.81
C VAL A 90 0.63 -7.39 14.47
N VAL A 91 1.38 -7.33 13.39
CA VAL A 91 1.84 -6.09 12.74
C VAL A 91 0.91 -5.83 11.57
N TYR A 92 0.10 -4.79 11.63
CA TYR A 92 -0.93 -4.49 10.65
C TYR A 92 -0.58 -3.28 9.79
N THR A 93 -0.66 -3.41 8.46
CA THR A 93 -0.52 -2.28 7.54
C THR A 93 -1.86 -1.59 7.35
N SER A 94 -1.99 -0.40 7.92
CA SER A 94 -3.17 0.46 7.86
C SER A 94 -2.96 1.62 6.88
N LEU A 95 -3.80 2.64 6.94
CA LEU A 95 -3.77 3.84 6.12
C LEU A 95 -3.39 5.07 6.97
N ALA A 96 -2.47 5.90 6.49
CA ALA A 96 -2.02 7.11 7.15
C ALA A 96 -3.07 8.24 7.15
N ALA A 97 -2.80 9.27 7.94
CA ALA A 97 -3.70 10.40 8.13
C ALA A 97 -4.02 11.16 6.84
N SER A 98 -3.10 11.20 5.87
CA SER A 98 -3.33 11.77 4.54
C SER A 98 -4.49 11.11 3.78
N GLY A 99 -4.83 9.86 4.12
CA GLY A 99 -5.96 9.12 3.55
C GLY A 99 -7.23 9.10 4.43
N GLU A 100 -7.24 9.79 5.58
CA GLU A 100 -8.31 9.67 6.60
C GLU A 100 -9.72 9.98 6.08
N ARG A 101 -9.84 10.88 5.11
CA ARG A 101 -11.13 11.28 4.51
C ARG A 101 -11.47 10.49 3.24
N MET A 102 -10.64 9.52 2.86
CA MET A 102 -10.91 8.66 1.71
C MET A 102 -11.87 7.54 2.08
N THR A 103 -12.65 7.08 1.13
CA THR A 103 -13.61 5.98 1.34
C THR A 103 -12.96 4.65 1.73
N ILE A 104 -11.64 4.50 1.53
CA ILE A 104 -10.89 3.32 1.99
C ILE A 104 -10.52 3.37 3.48
N ALA A 105 -10.67 4.51 4.17
CA ALA A 105 -10.24 4.67 5.56
C ALA A 105 -11.11 3.91 6.59
N PRO A 106 -12.46 3.86 6.48
CA PRO A 106 -13.31 3.25 7.50
C PRO A 106 -12.96 1.81 7.88
N PRO A 107 -12.75 0.87 6.95
CA PRO A 107 -12.36 -0.51 7.30
C PRO A 107 -10.97 -0.60 7.94
N HIS A 108 -10.03 0.29 7.59
CA HIS A 108 -8.74 0.38 8.28
C HIS A 108 -8.92 0.77 9.75
N ARG A 109 -9.70 1.81 10.03
CA ARG A 109 -9.97 2.26 11.41
C ARG A 109 -10.77 1.24 12.20
N TRP A 110 -11.66 0.52 11.55
CA TRP A 110 -12.36 -0.61 12.18
C TRP A 110 -11.35 -1.69 12.60
N THR A 111 -10.44 -2.07 11.72
CA THR A 111 -9.42 -3.11 11.98
C THR A 111 -8.47 -2.71 13.11
N GLU A 112 -8.03 -1.45 13.16
CA GLU A 112 -7.22 -0.93 14.27
C GLU A 112 -7.93 -1.09 15.62
N ARG A 113 -9.23 -0.74 15.68
CA ARG A 113 -10.03 -0.92 16.91
C ARG A 113 -10.22 -2.39 17.27
N ALA A 114 -10.46 -3.25 16.29
CA ALA A 114 -10.61 -4.68 16.50
C ALA A 114 -9.32 -5.32 17.05
N LEU A 115 -8.15 -4.93 16.51
CA LEU A 115 -6.85 -5.36 17.02
C LEU A 115 -6.61 -4.87 18.46
N ALA A 116 -6.92 -3.62 18.76
CA ALA A 116 -6.76 -3.07 20.11
C ALA A 116 -7.63 -3.73 21.16
N ALA A 117 -8.79 -4.29 20.75
CA ALA A 117 -9.70 -5.04 21.61
C ALA A 117 -9.36 -6.53 21.73
N ALA A 118 -8.51 -7.06 20.86
CA ALA A 118 -8.17 -8.49 20.84
C ALA A 118 -7.14 -8.85 21.94
N PRO A 119 -7.18 -10.07 22.50
CA PRO A 119 -6.27 -10.53 23.55
C PRO A 119 -4.92 -10.96 22.96
N LEU A 120 -4.29 -10.11 22.15
CA LEU A 120 -2.97 -10.29 21.55
C LEU A 120 -2.21 -8.97 21.47
N GLY A 121 -0.89 -9.04 21.31
CA GLY A 121 -0.08 -7.84 21.05
C GLY A 121 -0.30 -7.33 19.63
N TRP A 122 -0.22 -6.02 19.45
CA TRP A 122 -0.37 -5.43 18.13
C TRP A 122 0.54 -4.23 17.92
N THR A 123 0.84 -3.97 16.66
CA THR A 123 1.45 -2.73 16.15
C THR A 123 0.72 -2.35 14.88
N VAL A 124 0.34 -1.09 14.74
CA VAL A 124 -0.29 -0.54 13.54
C VAL A 124 0.71 0.33 12.81
N LEU A 125 0.90 0.03 11.53
CA LEU A 125 1.70 0.81 10.59
C LEU A 125 0.73 1.50 9.62
N ARG A 126 0.47 2.78 9.83
CA ARG A 126 -0.36 3.61 8.97
C ARG A 126 0.47 4.10 7.80
N ASN A 127 0.40 3.37 6.71
CA ASN A 127 1.15 3.62 5.49
C ASN A 127 0.58 4.83 4.74
N GLY A 128 1.44 5.75 4.35
CA GLY A 128 1.16 6.82 3.40
C GLY A 128 0.88 6.29 2.00
N LEU A 129 0.47 7.17 1.11
CA LEU A 129 0.14 6.82 -0.27
C LEU A 129 1.41 6.61 -1.09
N TYR A 130 1.42 5.56 -1.91
CA TYR A 130 2.63 5.13 -2.60
C TYR A 130 3.03 6.06 -3.74
N ALA A 131 4.32 6.37 -3.87
CA ALA A 131 4.89 7.05 -5.03
C ALA A 131 4.55 6.32 -6.34
N GLU A 132 4.53 4.99 -6.31
CA GLU A 132 4.19 4.15 -7.46
C GLU A 132 2.71 4.28 -7.87
N LEU A 133 1.82 4.63 -6.94
CA LEU A 133 0.43 4.96 -7.28
C LEU A 133 0.36 6.25 -8.11
N ALA A 134 1.04 7.30 -7.67
CA ALA A 134 1.09 8.58 -8.38
C ALA A 134 1.72 8.42 -9.77
N GLY A 135 2.84 7.68 -9.86
CA GLY A 135 3.48 7.33 -11.14
C GLY A 135 2.56 6.54 -12.06
N GLY A 136 1.78 5.59 -11.51
CA GLY A 136 0.80 4.81 -12.27
C GLY A 136 -0.34 5.67 -12.82
N LEU A 137 -0.82 6.65 -12.04
CA LEU A 137 -1.84 7.60 -12.50
C LEU A 137 -1.33 8.47 -13.66
N ALA A 138 -0.07 8.94 -13.59
CA ALA A 138 0.55 9.66 -14.69
C ALA A 138 0.72 8.76 -15.93
N ALA A 139 1.23 7.54 -15.75
CA ALA A 139 1.43 6.59 -16.83
C ALA A 139 0.11 6.23 -17.56
N ALA A 140 -1.00 6.14 -16.85
CA ALA A 140 -2.31 5.93 -17.46
C ALA A 140 -2.73 7.07 -18.42
N GLY A 141 -2.20 8.29 -18.23
CA GLY A 141 -2.41 9.42 -19.13
C GLY A 141 -1.40 9.55 -20.26
N ALA A 142 -0.41 8.65 -20.36
CA ALA A 142 0.74 8.79 -21.27
C ALA A 142 0.34 8.82 -22.76
N GLU A 143 -0.66 8.03 -23.16
CA GLU A 143 -1.12 8.00 -24.56
C GLU A 143 -1.70 9.35 -25.01
N ARG A 144 -2.59 9.93 -24.21
CA ARG A 144 -3.12 11.27 -24.46
C ARG A 144 -2.02 12.33 -24.43
N ALA A 145 -1.13 12.27 -23.45
CA ALA A 145 0.00 13.17 -23.34
C ALA A 145 0.91 13.11 -24.58
N ALA A 146 1.14 11.90 -25.12
CA ALA A 146 1.89 11.72 -26.35
C ALA A 146 1.17 12.27 -27.59
N ALA A 147 -0.15 12.16 -27.68
CA ALA A 147 -0.94 12.63 -28.81
C ALA A 147 -1.20 14.15 -28.75
N GLU A 148 -1.64 14.66 -27.61
CA GLU A 148 -2.18 16.01 -27.46
C GLU A 148 -1.23 16.99 -26.75
N GLY A 149 -0.13 16.52 -26.12
CA GLY A 149 0.73 17.35 -25.27
C GLY A 149 0.04 17.81 -23.97
N VAL A 150 -0.98 17.07 -23.51
CA VAL A 150 -1.80 17.43 -22.35
C VAL A 150 -1.97 16.23 -21.43
N PHE A 151 -1.74 16.46 -20.15
CA PHE A 151 -2.05 15.52 -19.07
C PHE A 151 -3.22 16.04 -18.24
N ARG A 152 -4.21 15.20 -17.99
CA ARG A 152 -5.41 15.57 -17.25
C ARG A 152 -5.63 14.71 -16.03
N LEU A 153 -5.86 15.37 -14.89
CA LEU A 153 -6.36 14.77 -13.65
C LEU A 153 -7.29 15.78 -12.95
N PRO A 154 -8.28 15.31 -12.18
CA PRO A 154 -9.20 16.20 -11.48
C PRO A 154 -8.63 16.66 -10.12
N TRP A 155 -7.38 17.09 -10.09
CA TRP A 155 -6.69 17.50 -8.86
C TRP A 155 -6.64 19.02 -8.66
N GLY A 156 -7.03 19.80 -9.69
CA GLY A 156 -6.94 21.25 -9.62
C GLY A 156 -5.52 21.69 -9.27
N ARG A 157 -5.36 22.35 -8.13
CA ARG A 157 -4.06 22.75 -7.54
C ARG A 157 -3.64 21.83 -6.37
N GLY A 158 -4.40 20.79 -6.09
CA GLY A 158 -4.14 19.87 -5.00
C GLY A 158 -2.89 19.03 -5.23
N THR A 159 -2.31 18.57 -4.15
CA THR A 159 -1.12 17.73 -4.13
C THR A 159 -1.38 16.48 -3.30
N LEU A 160 -0.61 15.43 -3.60
CA LEU A 160 -0.63 14.15 -2.91
C LEU A 160 0.71 13.93 -2.22
N PRO A 161 0.76 13.74 -0.89
CA PRO A 161 1.98 13.26 -0.24
C PRO A 161 2.23 11.82 -0.66
N VAL A 162 3.49 11.50 -0.94
CA VAL A 162 3.89 10.19 -1.46
C VAL A 162 5.09 9.64 -0.71
N VAL A 163 5.09 8.32 -0.53
CA VAL A 163 6.15 7.56 0.13
C VAL A 163 6.56 6.37 -0.73
N ALA A 164 7.83 5.99 -0.68
CA ALA A 164 8.31 4.79 -1.34
C ALA A 164 7.73 3.53 -0.69
N ARG A 165 7.13 2.64 -1.47
CA ARG A 165 6.59 1.37 -0.96
C ARG A 165 7.68 0.49 -0.34
N GLU A 166 8.91 0.60 -0.83
CA GLU A 166 10.05 -0.10 -0.26
C GLU A 166 10.40 0.36 1.15
N ASP A 167 10.28 1.66 1.46
CA ASP A 167 10.49 2.18 2.81
C ASP A 167 9.46 1.62 3.78
N LEU A 168 8.21 1.55 3.36
CA LEU A 168 7.14 0.95 4.16
C LEU A 168 7.39 -0.55 4.41
N ALA A 169 7.93 -1.26 3.42
CA ALA A 169 8.31 -2.65 3.57
C ALA A 169 9.50 -2.83 4.53
N ASP A 170 10.50 -1.94 4.45
CA ASP A 170 11.67 -1.95 5.34
C ASP A 170 11.23 -1.72 6.80
N VAL A 171 10.34 -0.76 7.06
CA VAL A 171 9.77 -0.53 8.40
C VAL A 171 8.97 -1.74 8.87
N ALA A 172 8.09 -2.29 8.04
CA ALA A 172 7.26 -3.44 8.43
C ALA A 172 8.12 -4.68 8.75
N ALA A 173 9.18 -4.92 7.99
CA ALA A 173 10.13 -6.01 8.26
C ALA A 173 10.93 -5.75 9.53
N THR A 174 11.42 -4.53 9.75
CA THR A 174 12.15 -4.14 10.96
C THR A 174 11.31 -4.33 12.21
N VAL A 175 10.09 -3.80 12.23
CA VAL A 175 9.16 -3.93 13.36
C VAL A 175 8.85 -5.41 13.64
N ALA A 176 8.54 -6.21 12.61
CA ALA A 176 8.24 -7.63 12.78
C ALA A 176 9.45 -8.42 13.31
N ARG A 177 10.64 -8.12 12.82
CA ARG A 177 11.92 -8.71 13.28
C ARG A 177 12.16 -8.39 14.74
N GLU A 178 12.11 -7.11 15.14
CA GLU A 178 12.38 -6.68 16.50
C GLU A 178 11.39 -7.24 17.52
N VAL A 179 10.11 -7.32 17.16
CA VAL A 179 9.08 -8.00 17.94
C VAL A 179 9.41 -9.49 18.12
N GLN A 180 9.79 -10.18 17.06
CA GLN A 180 10.13 -11.61 17.11
C GLN A 180 11.38 -11.86 17.96
N GLU A 181 12.45 -11.09 17.76
CA GLU A 181 13.70 -11.20 18.51
C GLU A 181 13.51 -10.94 20.02
N ALA A 182 12.75 -9.90 20.37
CA ALA A 182 12.45 -9.60 21.77
C ALA A 182 11.68 -10.74 22.44
N ARG A 183 10.71 -11.35 21.73
CA ARG A 183 9.95 -12.50 22.22
C ARG A 183 10.83 -13.74 22.44
N VAL A 184 11.70 -14.04 21.49
CA VAL A 184 12.62 -15.18 21.60
C VAL A 184 13.59 -14.97 22.78
N ALA A 185 14.05 -13.75 22.99
CA ALA A 185 14.97 -13.41 24.08
C ALA A 185 14.28 -13.18 25.44
N GLY A 186 12.95 -13.30 25.53
CA GLY A 186 12.19 -13.02 26.77
C GLY A 186 12.31 -11.57 27.25
N ARG A 187 12.60 -10.64 26.32
CA ARG A 187 12.72 -9.20 26.62
C ARG A 187 11.38 -8.47 26.45
N PRO A 188 11.21 -7.27 27.04
CA PRO A 188 10.06 -6.42 26.72
C PRO A 188 9.92 -6.26 25.22
N VAL A 189 8.68 -6.42 24.71
CA VAL A 189 8.39 -6.36 23.27
C VAL A 189 8.33 -4.89 22.85
N PRO A 190 9.22 -4.44 21.95
CA PRO A 190 9.14 -3.08 21.41
C PRO A 190 7.89 -2.98 20.52
N HIS A 191 7.45 -1.78 20.23
CA HIS A 191 6.29 -1.50 19.37
C HIS A 191 4.93 -2.02 19.86
N LEU A 192 4.86 -2.66 21.04
CA LEU A 192 3.62 -3.16 21.61
C LEU A 192 2.61 -2.04 21.86
N GLY A 193 1.42 -2.15 21.26
CA GLY A 193 0.34 -1.16 21.39
C GLY A 193 0.66 0.18 20.72
N ARG A 194 1.58 0.22 19.74
CA ARG A 194 1.98 1.43 19.04
C ARG A 194 1.29 1.54 17.69
N THR A 195 0.91 2.77 17.37
CA THR A 195 0.50 3.18 16.02
C THR A 195 1.55 4.16 15.50
N TYR A 196 2.06 3.91 14.30
CA TYR A 196 3.05 4.75 13.63
C TYR A 196 2.45 5.33 12.36
N GLU A 197 2.63 6.64 12.16
CA GLU A 197 2.29 7.32 10.91
C GLU A 197 3.51 7.27 9.98
N LEU A 198 3.38 6.63 8.83
CA LEU A 198 4.46 6.42 7.87
C LEU A 198 4.19 7.23 6.61
N GLU A 199 4.19 8.55 6.77
CA GLU A 199 4.02 9.50 5.68
C GLU A 199 5.37 9.82 5.02
N GLY A 200 5.35 10.09 3.70
CA GLY A 200 6.50 10.66 3.02
C GLY A 200 6.52 12.18 3.14
N ASP A 201 7.69 12.76 2.94
CA ASP A 201 7.94 14.20 2.93
C ASP A 201 7.75 14.83 1.54
N ALA A 202 7.76 14.01 0.49
CA ALA A 202 7.57 14.46 -0.88
C ALA A 202 6.08 14.61 -1.22
N VAL A 203 5.76 15.66 -1.94
CA VAL A 203 4.42 15.87 -2.51
C VAL A 203 4.48 15.97 -4.03
N VAL A 204 3.45 15.48 -4.71
CA VAL A 204 3.30 15.58 -6.16
C VAL A 204 1.92 16.11 -6.51
N GLY A 205 1.86 17.04 -7.46
CA GLY A 205 0.62 17.55 -8.05
C GLY A 205 0.54 17.23 -9.53
N GLY A 206 -0.51 17.71 -10.18
CA GLY A 206 -0.70 17.48 -11.61
C GLY A 206 0.44 18.04 -12.48
N ALA A 207 1.06 19.15 -12.08
CA ALA A 207 2.19 19.75 -12.82
C ALA A 207 3.45 18.88 -12.75
N GLU A 208 3.78 18.34 -11.57
CA GLU A 208 4.93 17.44 -11.39
C GLU A 208 4.72 16.14 -12.18
N LEU A 209 3.51 15.59 -12.19
CA LEU A 209 3.18 14.40 -12.97
C LEU A 209 3.26 14.65 -14.48
N ALA A 210 2.81 15.83 -14.96
CA ALA A 210 2.98 16.23 -16.35
C ALA A 210 4.46 16.41 -16.71
N GLY A 211 5.28 16.95 -15.79
CA GLY A 211 6.72 17.05 -15.95
C GLY A 211 7.41 15.69 -16.11
N ALA A 212 7.03 14.71 -15.30
CA ALA A 212 7.53 13.33 -15.42
C ALA A 212 7.16 12.70 -16.78
N LEU A 213 5.93 12.93 -17.26
CA LEU A 213 5.51 12.51 -18.60
C LEU A 213 6.29 13.20 -19.70
N ALA A 214 6.53 14.52 -19.57
CA ALA A 214 7.31 15.29 -20.55
C ALA A 214 8.73 14.74 -20.70
N GLN A 215 9.39 14.42 -19.59
CA GLN A 215 10.71 13.80 -19.59
C GLN A 215 10.69 12.41 -20.25
N ALA A 216 9.73 11.57 -19.88
CA ALA A 216 9.61 10.20 -20.41
C ALA A 216 9.29 10.17 -21.91
N LEU A 217 8.49 11.13 -22.40
CA LEU A 217 8.06 11.22 -23.80
C LEU A 217 9.01 12.05 -24.67
N GLY A 218 9.97 12.79 -24.08
CA GLY A 218 10.89 13.68 -24.81
C GLY A 218 10.19 14.86 -25.50
N ARG A 219 9.04 15.32 -24.97
CA ARG A 219 8.24 16.43 -25.52
C ARG A 219 7.55 17.21 -24.41
N GLU A 220 7.12 18.42 -24.71
CA GLU A 220 6.33 19.23 -23.78
C GLU A 220 4.96 18.56 -23.49
N VAL A 221 4.62 18.50 -22.20
CA VAL A 221 3.31 18.06 -21.72
C VAL A 221 2.82 19.05 -20.67
N ARG A 222 1.62 19.63 -20.91
CA ARG A 222 1.00 20.57 -19.97
C ARG A 222 -0.02 19.85 -19.09
N TYR A 223 -0.09 20.27 -17.84
CA TYR A 223 -1.18 19.83 -16.95
C TYR A 223 -2.42 20.69 -17.17
N GLU A 224 -3.56 20.06 -17.38
CA GLU A 224 -4.87 20.71 -17.41
C GLU A 224 -5.80 20.02 -16.41
N PRO A 225 -6.30 20.73 -15.38
CA PRO A 225 -7.28 20.14 -14.47
C PRO A 225 -8.55 19.71 -15.23
N SER A 226 -9.02 18.48 -14.96
CA SER A 226 -10.30 18.01 -15.49
C SER A 226 -11.40 18.05 -14.43
N PRO A 227 -12.68 18.03 -14.84
CA PRO A 227 -13.78 17.80 -13.91
C PRO A 227 -13.70 16.39 -13.29
N LEU A 228 -14.13 16.25 -12.02
CA LEU A 228 -14.16 14.96 -11.33
C LEU A 228 -15.05 13.93 -12.05
N GLY A 229 -16.11 14.39 -12.72
CA GLY A 229 -17.00 13.55 -13.52
C GLY A 229 -16.31 12.83 -14.67
N GLU A 230 -15.28 13.42 -15.29
CA GLU A 230 -14.49 12.74 -16.34
C GLU A 230 -13.76 11.51 -15.79
N ALA A 231 -13.20 11.59 -14.58
CA ALA A 231 -12.57 10.45 -13.93
C ALA A 231 -13.59 9.34 -13.59
N TRP A 232 -14.78 9.74 -13.13
CA TRP A 232 -15.87 8.80 -12.89
C TRP A 232 -16.25 8.07 -14.17
N ASP A 233 -16.50 8.79 -15.25
CA ASP A 233 -16.92 8.21 -16.53
C ASP A 233 -15.86 7.27 -17.12
N ALA A 234 -14.59 7.64 -17.02
CA ALA A 234 -13.49 6.80 -17.49
C ALA A 234 -13.32 5.49 -16.71
N LEU A 235 -13.63 5.50 -15.41
CA LEU A 235 -13.44 4.34 -14.54
C LEU A 235 -14.63 3.37 -14.57
N ARG A 236 -15.87 3.87 -14.69
CA ARG A 236 -17.09 3.06 -14.54
C ARG A 236 -17.28 1.97 -15.60
N GLU A 237 -16.62 2.09 -16.74
CA GLU A 237 -16.75 1.12 -17.84
C GLU A 237 -15.94 -0.17 -17.61
N GLY A 238 -14.93 -0.15 -16.74
CA GLY A 238 -14.02 -1.28 -16.53
C GLY A 238 -13.73 -1.68 -15.10
N ALA A 239 -14.27 -0.96 -14.10
CA ALA A 239 -14.02 -1.20 -12.69
C ALA A 239 -15.29 -1.51 -11.90
N ALA A 240 -15.17 -2.29 -10.82
CA ALA A 240 -16.28 -2.53 -9.91
C ALA A 240 -16.70 -1.22 -9.19
N PRO A 241 -17.97 -1.07 -8.77
CA PRO A 241 -18.47 0.17 -8.17
C PRO A 241 -17.62 0.70 -7.00
N TYR A 242 -17.17 -0.16 -6.11
CA TYR A 242 -16.30 0.25 -4.99
C TYR A 242 -14.94 0.78 -5.47
N GLN A 243 -14.38 0.22 -6.53
CA GLN A 243 -13.11 0.68 -7.13
C GLN A 243 -13.25 2.09 -7.69
N VAL A 244 -14.35 2.34 -8.40
CA VAL A 244 -14.71 3.68 -8.90
C VAL A 244 -14.85 4.65 -7.72
N GLY A 245 -15.60 4.25 -6.69
CA GLY A 245 -15.81 5.06 -5.48
C GLY A 245 -14.50 5.43 -4.79
N HIS A 246 -13.60 4.46 -4.60
CA HIS A 246 -12.30 4.70 -3.97
C HIS A 246 -11.39 5.61 -4.81
N ALA A 247 -11.32 5.39 -6.13
CA ALA A 247 -10.51 6.22 -7.02
C ALA A 247 -11.04 7.67 -7.07
N VAL A 248 -12.35 7.85 -7.21
CA VAL A 248 -12.97 9.18 -7.21
C VAL A 248 -12.79 9.87 -5.85
N SER A 249 -12.86 9.12 -4.75
CA SER A 249 -12.58 9.65 -3.41
C SER A 249 -11.15 10.14 -3.28
N LEU A 250 -10.15 9.40 -3.79
CA LEU A 250 -8.76 9.85 -3.85
C LEU A 250 -8.66 11.19 -4.58
N HIS A 251 -9.18 11.26 -5.81
CA HIS A 251 -9.14 12.48 -6.62
C HIS A 251 -9.82 13.67 -5.93
N SER A 252 -11.00 13.45 -5.34
CA SER A 252 -11.75 14.47 -4.61
C SER A 252 -10.98 14.99 -3.39
N ASN A 253 -10.34 14.10 -2.62
CA ASN A 253 -9.56 14.49 -1.45
C ASN A 253 -8.33 15.31 -1.84
N VAL A 254 -7.63 14.93 -2.90
CA VAL A 254 -6.50 15.71 -3.44
C VAL A 254 -6.97 17.09 -3.91
N ALA A 255 -8.01 17.14 -4.74
CA ALA A 255 -8.55 18.40 -5.28
C ALA A 255 -9.01 19.36 -4.18
N SER A 256 -9.55 18.84 -3.08
CA SER A 256 -10.03 19.61 -1.93
C SER A 256 -8.94 19.97 -0.93
N GLY A 257 -7.69 19.57 -1.13
CA GLY A 257 -6.59 19.80 -0.22
C GLY A 257 -6.69 19.02 1.10
N PHE A 258 -7.40 17.89 1.11
CA PHE A 258 -7.53 17.04 2.30
C PHE A 258 -6.42 15.97 2.40
N ALA A 259 -5.75 15.66 1.30
CA ALA A 259 -4.63 14.74 1.29
C ALA A 259 -3.35 15.46 1.77
N VAL A 260 -3.23 15.65 3.08
CA VAL A 260 -2.11 16.35 3.70
C VAL A 260 -1.37 15.41 4.63
N ALA A 261 -0.04 15.29 4.46
CA ALA A 261 0.80 14.55 5.39
C ALA A 261 0.86 15.25 6.74
N GLY A 262 0.73 14.47 7.81
CA GLY A 262 1.01 14.88 9.16
C GLY A 262 2.48 14.63 9.54
N PRO A 263 2.82 14.78 10.84
CA PRO A 263 4.10 14.29 11.37
C PRO A 263 4.30 12.81 11.05
N SER A 264 5.53 12.41 10.71
CA SER A 264 5.85 11.05 10.30
C SER A 264 6.87 10.40 11.23
N ASP A 265 6.61 9.16 11.60
CA ASP A 265 7.54 8.28 12.33
C ASP A 265 8.54 7.58 11.38
N LEU A 266 8.33 7.66 10.06
CA LEU A 266 9.09 6.93 9.04
C LEU A 266 10.62 7.10 9.19
N PRO A 267 11.17 8.33 9.29
CA PRO A 267 12.61 8.49 9.39
C PRO A 267 13.23 7.86 10.65
N GLY A 268 12.46 7.81 11.76
CA GLY A 268 12.92 7.20 13.01
C GLY A 268 12.89 5.66 13.03
N LEU A 269 12.21 5.04 12.08
CA LEU A 269 12.06 3.59 11.97
C LEU A 269 12.89 2.99 10.83
N LEU A 270 13.39 3.81 9.91
CA LEU A 270 14.30 3.38 8.84
C LEU A 270 15.73 3.33 9.35
N ALA A 271 16.51 2.37 8.83
CA ALA A 271 17.95 2.27 9.08
C ALA A 271 18.79 3.23 8.19
N ALA A 272 18.16 3.85 7.20
CA ALA A 272 18.76 4.77 6.23
C ALA A 272 17.79 5.92 5.94
N GLU A 273 18.26 6.95 5.24
CA GLU A 273 17.40 8.02 4.75
C GLU A 273 16.25 7.48 3.87
N PRO A 274 15.04 8.06 3.95
CA PRO A 274 13.94 7.71 3.08
C PRO A 274 14.33 7.84 1.60
N ARG A 275 13.82 6.92 0.77
CA ARG A 275 14.05 6.96 -0.68
C ARG A 275 13.41 8.19 -1.31
N PRO A 276 14.04 8.78 -2.34
CA PRO A 276 13.53 9.99 -2.99
C PRO A 276 12.24 9.67 -3.78
N ALA A 277 11.08 9.82 -3.13
CA ALA A 277 9.79 9.39 -3.65
C ALA A 277 9.41 10.07 -4.99
N ARG A 278 9.86 11.32 -5.25
CA ARG A 278 9.65 11.98 -6.55
C ARG A 278 10.39 11.27 -7.70
N GLU A 279 11.63 10.87 -7.48
CA GLU A 279 12.42 10.14 -8.48
C GLU A 279 11.78 8.78 -8.79
N LEU A 280 11.15 8.15 -7.79
CA LEU A 280 10.39 6.91 -7.99
C LEU A 280 9.14 7.13 -8.84
N VAL A 281 8.42 8.24 -8.67
CA VAL A 281 7.30 8.62 -9.56
C VAL A 281 7.81 8.74 -11.00
N GLU A 282 8.90 9.47 -11.23
CA GLU A 282 9.51 9.64 -12.55
C GLU A 282 9.97 8.30 -13.15
N ALA A 283 10.58 7.43 -12.33
CA ALA A 283 11.00 6.09 -12.76
C ALA A 283 9.82 5.23 -13.22
N VAL A 284 8.73 5.20 -12.44
CA VAL A 284 7.50 4.47 -12.80
C VAL A 284 6.91 4.96 -14.11
N VAL A 285 6.85 6.27 -14.30
CA VAL A 285 6.35 6.88 -15.55
C VAL A 285 7.24 6.46 -16.73
N ARG A 286 8.56 6.63 -16.61
CA ARG A 286 9.52 6.28 -17.65
C ARG A 286 9.44 4.81 -18.05
N GLU A 287 9.44 3.90 -17.06
CA GLU A 287 9.35 2.45 -17.32
C GLU A 287 8.03 2.06 -18.00
N SER A 288 6.94 2.72 -17.63
CA SER A 288 5.63 2.46 -18.22
C SER A 288 5.55 2.92 -19.67
N VAL A 289 6.08 4.11 -19.98
CA VAL A 289 6.15 4.64 -21.34
C VAL A 289 7.01 3.75 -22.24
N VAL A 290 8.18 3.32 -21.77
CA VAL A 290 9.06 2.40 -22.51
C VAL A 290 8.37 1.07 -22.78
N ARG A 291 7.72 0.49 -21.78
CA ARG A 291 6.97 -0.79 -21.94
C ARG A 291 5.88 -0.70 -22.98
N GLU A 292 5.12 0.40 -22.99
CA GLU A 292 4.05 0.59 -23.95
C GLU A 292 4.59 0.79 -25.37
N SER A 293 5.71 1.49 -25.55
CA SER A 293 6.38 1.63 -26.87
C SER A 293 6.81 0.27 -27.43
N VAL A 294 7.49 -0.54 -26.61
CA VAL A 294 7.91 -1.90 -27.03
C VAL A 294 6.72 -2.78 -27.38
N ARG A 295 5.62 -2.69 -26.61
CA ARG A 295 4.41 -3.46 -26.90
C ARG A 295 3.77 -3.06 -28.22
N ARG A 296 3.73 -1.77 -28.56
CA ARG A 296 3.19 -1.28 -29.85
C ARG A 296 4.03 -1.73 -31.03
N GLU A 297 5.35 -1.69 -30.91
CA GLU A 297 6.26 -2.19 -31.94
C GLU A 297 6.07 -3.69 -32.20
N ALA A 298 5.92 -4.48 -31.13
CA ALA A 298 5.67 -5.93 -31.23
C ALA A 298 4.32 -6.32 -31.85
N VAL A 299 3.32 -5.42 -31.83
CA VAL A 299 2.00 -5.64 -32.46
C VAL A 299 1.96 -5.14 -33.90
N ALA A 300 2.85 -4.22 -34.29
CA ALA A 300 2.92 -3.63 -35.62
C ALA A 300 3.83 -4.41 -36.60
N GLY A 301 4.68 -5.33 -36.09
CA GLY A 301 5.56 -6.23 -36.87
C GLY A 301 5.01 -7.65 -36.93
#